data_00d1c8de7e3da0912f20680c3ded0590
#
_entry.id   00d1c8de7e3da0912f20680c3ded0590
#
_cell.length_a   1.000
_cell.length_b   1.000
_cell.length_c   1.000
_cell.angle_alpha   90.00
_cell.angle_beta   90.00
_cell.angle_gamma   90.00
#
_symmetry.space_group_name_H-M   'P 1'
#
loop_
_entity.id
_entity.type
_entity.pdbx_description
1 polymer ?
#
loop_
_entity_poly.entity_id
_entity_poly.type
_entity_poly.pdbx_seq_one_letter_code
_entity_poly.pdbx_strand_id
1 'polypeptide(L)'
;MKTTLVITLTLTLFLFVAPAVTADQAQEIMRTRIDTIHETGSLTVGEDPIAAVRLIPVLYEGRDFRLVWNRPGLIEDLMAVIGEAPDHGLDPADYHYEAIRSRLDTAAQGLTGTTSKVDLDLLLTDAFARIAFTLHFGKLDPEDLDPVWNLSREFAENSDVIDLFLMALEEGSLREFLVASAPDIPVYSRLVKALRKHRALAAAGGWPMVPEGPILKPGERSPRVKDLRARLAVTDGPVETSGDPELFDEAVEEAVKRFQTRHYLDTDGKVGPKTVEALNVPIESRIDQIRASLERIRWIFRDVPDDFIIADIAGFRLHLFRDREPAWTTRIQVGKPYHATPVFKDEMTYLVLNPTWTIPPGILRKETLPAIRRDPDYLKKKNMSVIRSDGSVVDPSTVDFNGKFPYGIRQEPGPGNALGRVKFIFPNPYFVYFHDTPSKGLFGRSARAFSHGCIRTENPLDLAALLLEDKEGWDRARIDKVVDSAKMTTVTLDEPMTVFLLYWTAEVDADGIISFREDIYNRDGKIIDGLNAPFDFEAPDKLPASLR
;
A
#
# COMPACT_ATOMS: atom_id res chain seq x y z
N MET A 1 22.85 -46.12 90.24
CA MET A 1 23.68 -45.25 89.37
C MET A 1 23.19 -45.42 87.92
N LYS A 2 22.43 -44.47 87.42
CA LYS A 2 21.97 -44.43 86.02
C LYS A 2 22.56 -43.18 85.39
N THR A 3 23.49 -43.36 84.47
CA THR A 3 24.16 -42.29 83.75
C THR A 3 23.32 -41.93 82.53
N THR A 4 22.79 -40.68 82.45
CA THR A 4 22.03 -40.18 81.38
C THR A 4 22.98 -39.51 80.37
N LEU A 5 23.02 -40.02 79.14
CA LEU A 5 23.77 -39.46 78.01
C LEU A 5 22.91 -38.39 77.32
N VAL A 6 23.35 -37.14 77.36
CA VAL A 6 22.74 -36.04 76.62
C VAL A 6 23.41 -35.92 75.22
N ILE A 7 22.68 -36.24 74.15
CA ILE A 7 23.15 -36.03 72.76
C ILE A 7 22.65 -34.65 72.32
N THR A 8 23.56 -33.70 72.14
CA THR A 8 23.31 -32.39 71.60
C THR A 8 23.29 -32.48 70.02
N LEU A 9 22.12 -32.36 69.43
CA LEU A 9 21.97 -32.37 67.99
C LEU A 9 22.16 -30.92 67.47
N THR A 10 23.30 -30.64 66.83
CA THR A 10 23.60 -29.37 66.21
C THR A 10 22.93 -29.36 64.83
N LEU A 11 21.81 -28.59 64.66
CA LEU A 11 21.11 -28.40 63.42
C LEU A 11 21.84 -27.31 62.59
N THR A 12 22.61 -27.74 61.59
CA THR A 12 23.27 -26.83 60.67
C THR A 12 22.22 -26.37 59.65
N LEU A 13 21.81 -25.10 59.76
CA LEU A 13 20.88 -24.43 58.83
C LEU A 13 21.62 -24.11 57.53
N PHE A 14 21.42 -24.90 56.50
CA PHE A 14 21.84 -24.55 55.15
C PHE A 14 20.87 -23.49 54.60
N LEU A 15 21.27 -22.23 54.67
CA LEU A 15 20.63 -21.16 53.92
C LEU A 15 20.93 -21.37 52.43
N PHE A 16 19.92 -21.80 51.68
CA PHE A 16 19.96 -21.75 50.23
C PHE A 16 19.88 -20.26 49.79
N VAL A 17 21.04 -19.64 49.57
CA VAL A 17 21.16 -18.32 48.91
C VAL A 17 21.38 -18.58 47.41
N ALA A 18 20.37 -19.08 46.71
CA ALA A 18 20.54 -19.39 45.30
C ALA A 18 19.80 -18.46 44.31
N PRO A 19 18.82 -17.62 44.67
CA PRO A 19 18.19 -16.74 43.66
C PRO A 19 18.84 -15.36 43.45
N ALA A 20 19.50 -14.79 44.45
CA ALA A 20 20.05 -13.42 44.34
C ALA A 20 21.34 -13.33 43.48
N VAL A 21 22.20 -14.34 43.55
CA VAL A 21 23.47 -14.36 42.80
C VAL A 21 23.25 -14.49 41.28
N THR A 22 22.18 -15.15 40.84
CA THR A 22 21.86 -15.33 39.42
C THR A 22 21.21 -14.11 38.79
N ALA A 23 20.50 -13.29 39.56
CA ALA A 23 19.88 -12.03 39.08
C ALA A 23 20.96 -10.96 38.83
N ASP A 24 21.88 -10.76 39.79
CA ASP A 24 23.03 -9.85 39.65
C ASP A 24 23.90 -10.18 38.44
N GLN A 25 24.15 -11.48 38.19
CA GLN A 25 24.95 -11.92 37.04
C GLN A 25 24.25 -11.62 35.71
N ALA A 26 22.93 -11.78 35.60
CA ALA A 26 22.17 -11.47 34.39
C ALA A 26 22.19 -9.97 34.09
N GLN A 27 22.02 -9.13 35.12
CA GLN A 27 22.10 -7.68 34.99
C GLN A 27 23.49 -7.21 34.52
N GLU A 28 24.57 -7.80 35.05
CA GLU A 28 25.93 -7.44 34.61
C GLU A 28 26.21 -7.83 33.16
N ILE A 29 25.76 -9.03 32.74
CA ILE A 29 25.86 -9.44 31.33
C ILE A 29 25.03 -8.51 30.44
N MET A 30 23.80 -8.18 30.83
CA MET A 30 22.95 -7.24 30.08
C MET A 30 23.62 -5.86 29.95
N ARG A 31 24.18 -5.33 31.06
CA ARG A 31 24.94 -4.07 31.03
C ARG A 31 26.08 -4.13 30.01
N THR A 32 26.87 -5.20 30.02
CA THR A 32 27.96 -5.37 29.05
C THR A 32 27.46 -5.38 27.60
N ARG A 33 26.29 -5.98 27.31
CA ARG A 33 25.68 -5.96 25.99
C ARG A 33 25.25 -4.55 25.58
N ILE A 34 24.67 -3.77 26.50
CA ILE A 34 24.27 -2.39 26.28
C ILE A 34 25.49 -1.48 26.07
N ASP A 35 26.53 -1.63 26.90
CA ASP A 35 27.80 -0.90 26.73
C ASP A 35 28.38 -1.15 25.32
N THR A 36 28.32 -2.40 24.82
CA THR A 36 28.74 -2.74 23.46
C THR A 36 27.94 -1.96 22.40
N ILE A 37 26.62 -1.83 22.58
CA ILE A 37 25.78 -1.02 21.65
C ILE A 37 26.22 0.44 21.70
N HIS A 38 26.46 1.03 22.88
CA HIS A 38 26.90 2.43 22.99
C HIS A 38 28.27 2.67 22.36
N GLU A 39 29.18 1.71 22.48
CA GLU A 39 30.55 1.84 21.96
C GLU A 39 30.62 1.65 20.44
N THR A 40 29.85 0.71 19.88
CA THR A 40 29.98 0.26 18.49
C THR A 40 28.81 0.62 17.59
N GLY A 41 27.68 1.03 18.17
CA GLY A 41 26.41 1.25 17.44
C GLY A 41 25.74 -0.04 16.96
N SER A 42 26.26 -1.23 17.37
CA SER A 42 25.77 -2.52 16.89
C SER A 42 25.88 -3.61 17.96
N LEU A 43 25.07 -4.66 17.81
CA LEU A 43 25.15 -5.88 18.63
C LEU A 43 24.75 -7.08 17.78
N THR A 44 25.41 -8.22 18.03
CA THR A 44 25.02 -9.50 17.43
C THR A 44 24.89 -10.56 18.53
N VAL A 45 23.82 -11.33 18.51
CA VAL A 45 23.57 -12.43 19.44
C VAL A 45 23.71 -13.76 18.71
N GLY A 46 24.86 -14.42 18.87
CA GLY A 46 25.25 -15.54 18.01
C GLY A 46 25.52 -15.06 16.60
N GLU A 47 24.70 -15.49 15.62
CA GLU A 47 24.77 -15.02 14.22
C GLU A 47 23.69 -13.98 13.91
N ASP A 48 22.81 -13.66 14.87
CA ASP A 48 21.64 -12.81 14.69
C ASP A 48 21.97 -11.35 15.00
N PRO A 49 21.97 -10.44 14.02
CA PRO A 49 22.16 -9.01 14.25
C PRO A 49 20.95 -8.40 14.95
N ILE A 50 21.19 -7.56 15.96
CA ILE A 50 20.16 -6.78 16.65
C ILE A 50 19.92 -5.47 15.92
N ALA A 51 18.67 -5.24 15.49
CA ALA A 51 18.27 -4.04 14.77
C ALA A 51 17.80 -2.91 15.71
N ALA A 52 17.15 -3.25 16.82
CA ALA A 52 16.59 -2.28 17.76
C ALA A 52 17.65 -1.64 18.69
N VAL A 53 18.83 -1.31 18.16
CA VAL A 53 19.99 -0.80 18.91
C VAL A 53 19.74 0.55 19.61
N ARG A 54 18.71 1.29 19.23
CA ARG A 54 18.30 2.54 19.90
C ARG A 54 17.27 2.30 21.00
N LEU A 55 16.35 1.37 20.79
CA LEU A 55 15.30 1.03 21.76
C LEU A 55 15.86 0.24 22.96
N ILE A 56 16.67 -0.76 22.69
CA ILE A 56 17.18 -1.71 23.67
C ILE A 56 17.92 -1.02 24.83
N PRO A 57 18.90 -0.10 24.61
CA PRO A 57 19.55 0.61 25.71
C PRO A 57 18.56 1.35 26.60
N VAL A 58 17.69 2.18 26.01
CA VAL A 58 16.71 2.97 26.78
C VAL A 58 15.79 2.08 27.63
N LEU A 59 15.32 0.97 27.05
CA LEU A 59 14.45 0.03 27.75
C LEU A 59 15.15 -0.63 28.95
N TYR A 60 16.37 -1.16 28.77
CA TYR A 60 17.04 -1.92 29.83
C TYR A 60 17.71 -1.02 30.88
N GLU A 61 18.25 0.12 30.51
CA GLU A 61 18.77 1.13 31.45
C GLU A 61 17.67 1.65 32.37
N GLY A 62 16.50 1.97 31.83
CA GLY A 62 15.35 2.40 32.61
C GLY A 62 14.82 1.33 33.59
N ARG A 63 15.27 0.09 33.45
CA ARG A 63 14.90 -1.06 34.30
C ARG A 63 16.05 -1.62 35.13
N ASP A 64 17.13 -0.91 35.34
CA ASP A 64 18.34 -1.40 36.00
C ASP A 64 18.87 -2.70 35.37
N PHE A 65 18.81 -2.85 34.07
CA PHE A 65 19.26 -4.01 33.29
C PHE A 65 18.58 -5.35 33.64
N ARG A 66 17.34 -5.28 34.17
CA ARG A 66 16.56 -6.49 34.50
C ARG A 66 15.93 -7.06 33.24
N LEU A 67 15.88 -8.39 33.16
CA LEU A 67 15.23 -9.11 32.07
C LEU A 67 13.74 -8.74 31.97
N VAL A 68 13.25 -8.63 30.75
CA VAL A 68 11.87 -8.22 30.40
C VAL A 68 10.97 -9.45 30.27
N TRP A 69 11.46 -10.51 29.62
CA TRP A 69 10.67 -11.67 29.22
C TRP A 69 10.65 -12.76 30.32
N ASN A 70 10.07 -12.45 31.46
CA ASN A 70 10.01 -13.30 32.63
C ASN A 70 8.70 -14.08 32.79
N ARG A 71 7.73 -13.88 31.88
CA ARG A 71 6.44 -14.55 31.86
C ARG A 71 6.30 -15.40 30.59
N PRO A 72 6.14 -16.74 30.71
CA PRO A 72 6.03 -17.61 29.52
C PRO A 72 4.90 -17.21 28.55
N GLY A 73 3.75 -16.79 29.05
CA GLY A 73 2.62 -16.37 28.19
C GLY A 73 2.94 -15.22 27.24
N LEU A 74 3.79 -14.26 27.64
CA LEU A 74 4.23 -13.16 26.74
C LEU A 74 5.09 -13.67 25.59
N ILE A 75 5.95 -14.66 25.87
CA ILE A 75 6.80 -15.29 24.86
C ILE A 75 5.93 -16.09 23.89
N GLU A 76 4.94 -16.83 24.40
CA GLU A 76 3.99 -17.58 23.58
C GLU A 76 3.18 -16.64 22.67
N ASP A 77 2.72 -15.51 23.19
CA ASP A 77 2.00 -14.50 22.42
C ASP A 77 2.85 -13.90 21.29
N LEU A 78 4.09 -13.51 21.59
CA LEU A 78 5.02 -13.00 20.59
C LEU A 78 5.29 -14.04 19.50
N MET A 79 5.63 -15.26 19.89
CA MET A 79 5.93 -16.34 18.96
C MET A 79 4.72 -16.72 18.10
N ALA A 80 3.51 -16.65 18.65
CA ALA A 80 2.29 -16.85 17.87
C ALA A 80 2.09 -15.76 16.80
N VAL A 81 2.29 -14.48 17.15
CA VAL A 81 2.17 -13.36 16.19
C VAL A 81 3.26 -13.46 15.12
N ILE A 82 4.51 -13.78 15.48
CA ILE A 82 5.57 -14.00 14.49
C ILE A 82 5.23 -15.19 13.58
N GLY A 83 4.68 -16.27 14.13
CA GLY A 83 4.21 -17.43 13.36
C GLY A 83 3.10 -17.09 12.38
N GLU A 84 2.30 -16.05 12.65
CA GLU A 84 1.24 -15.52 11.79
C GLU A 84 1.76 -14.46 10.78
N ALA A 85 3.02 -14.01 10.88
CA ALA A 85 3.62 -13.03 9.96
C ALA A 85 3.44 -13.39 8.47
N PRO A 86 3.49 -14.68 8.04
CA PRO A 86 3.16 -15.06 6.68
C PRO A 86 1.77 -14.62 6.21
N ASP A 87 0.78 -14.58 7.06
CA ASP A 87 -0.57 -14.14 6.71
C ASP A 87 -0.61 -12.64 6.39
N HIS A 88 0.32 -11.89 6.97
CA HIS A 88 0.56 -10.46 6.68
C HIS A 88 1.53 -10.22 5.52
N GLY A 89 1.97 -11.26 4.83
CA GLY A 89 2.91 -11.17 3.70
C GLY A 89 4.38 -11.03 4.09
N LEU A 90 4.70 -11.25 5.36
CA LEU A 90 6.01 -11.09 5.98
C LEU A 90 6.71 -12.45 6.18
N ASP A 91 8.02 -12.43 6.44
CA ASP A 91 8.81 -13.64 6.68
C ASP A 91 9.13 -13.76 8.18
N PRO A 92 8.78 -14.87 8.88
CA PRO A 92 9.15 -15.10 10.27
C PRO A 92 10.67 -15.04 10.52
N ALA A 93 11.50 -15.34 9.51
CA ALA A 93 12.95 -15.26 9.62
C ALA A 93 13.44 -13.83 9.94
N ASP A 94 12.74 -12.80 9.49
CA ASP A 94 13.05 -11.40 9.80
C ASP A 94 12.95 -11.07 11.30
N TYR A 95 12.27 -11.91 12.08
CA TYR A 95 11.94 -11.71 13.50
C TYR A 95 12.59 -12.78 14.38
N HIS A 96 13.74 -13.33 14.01
CA HIS A 96 14.51 -14.33 14.76
C HIS A 96 13.73 -15.59 15.14
N TYR A 97 12.68 -15.97 14.42
CA TYR A 97 11.75 -17.03 14.81
C TYR A 97 12.45 -18.35 15.14
N GLU A 98 13.31 -18.86 14.27
CA GLU A 98 14.02 -20.13 14.49
C GLU A 98 15.12 -20.02 15.56
N ALA A 99 15.80 -18.87 15.65
CA ALA A 99 16.81 -18.63 16.68
C ALA A 99 16.20 -18.59 18.09
N ILE A 100 15.06 -17.93 18.24
CA ILE A 100 14.30 -17.90 19.52
C ILE A 100 13.79 -19.29 19.85
N ARG A 101 13.13 -19.97 18.90
CA ARG A 101 12.57 -21.29 19.08
C ARG A 101 13.62 -22.31 19.56
N SER A 102 14.77 -22.36 18.90
CA SER A 102 15.89 -23.24 19.28
C SER A 102 16.38 -22.99 20.71
N ARG A 103 16.45 -21.72 21.15
CA ARG A 103 16.83 -21.33 22.49
C ARG A 103 15.77 -21.68 23.53
N LEU A 104 14.50 -21.57 23.21
CA LEU A 104 13.39 -21.99 24.07
C LEU A 104 13.39 -23.51 24.26
N ASP A 105 13.61 -24.29 23.20
CA ASP A 105 13.73 -25.76 23.29
C ASP A 105 14.89 -26.19 24.16
N THR A 106 16.04 -25.49 24.08
CA THR A 106 17.19 -25.72 24.94
C THR A 106 16.90 -25.39 26.41
N ALA A 107 16.17 -24.28 26.64
CA ALA A 107 15.75 -23.87 27.97
C ALA A 107 14.78 -24.87 28.62
N ALA A 108 13.86 -25.44 27.87
CA ALA A 108 12.92 -26.46 28.33
C ALA A 108 13.63 -27.75 28.79
N GLN A 109 14.82 -28.04 28.27
CA GLN A 109 15.67 -29.17 28.68
C GLN A 109 16.52 -28.88 29.90
N GLY A 110 16.44 -27.66 30.49
CA GLY A 110 17.23 -27.27 31.66
C GLY A 110 18.71 -26.96 31.35
N LEU A 111 19.09 -26.83 30.09
CA LEU A 111 20.46 -26.64 29.60
C LEU A 111 20.86 -25.16 29.44
N THR A 112 20.19 -24.24 30.14
CA THR A 112 20.34 -22.78 29.89
C THR A 112 21.18 -22.12 30.98
N GLY A 113 22.35 -21.57 30.60
CA GLY A 113 23.16 -20.68 31.44
C GLY A 113 22.62 -19.23 31.45
N THR A 114 23.16 -18.40 32.36
CA THR A 114 22.74 -17.00 32.54
C THR A 114 22.94 -16.18 31.27
N THR A 115 24.05 -16.35 30.55
CA THR A 115 24.32 -15.68 29.26
C THR A 115 23.24 -16.00 28.22
N SER A 116 22.87 -17.28 28.09
CA SER A 116 21.85 -17.68 27.12
C SER A 116 20.46 -17.10 27.44
N LYS A 117 20.15 -16.86 28.72
CA LYS A 117 18.91 -16.17 29.12
C LYS A 117 18.92 -14.70 28.72
N VAL A 118 20.03 -14.00 28.90
CA VAL A 118 20.21 -12.62 28.47
C VAL A 118 20.13 -12.51 26.94
N ASP A 119 20.80 -13.41 26.22
CA ASP A 119 20.78 -13.44 24.77
C ASP A 119 19.38 -13.73 24.23
N LEU A 120 18.60 -14.61 24.86
CA LEU A 120 17.21 -14.86 24.51
C LEU A 120 16.32 -13.63 24.75
N ASP A 121 16.50 -12.94 25.89
CA ASP A 121 15.75 -11.76 26.27
C ASP A 121 15.97 -10.62 25.26
N LEU A 122 17.21 -10.43 24.80
CA LEU A 122 17.57 -9.48 23.75
C LEU A 122 16.93 -9.82 22.39
N LEU A 123 16.98 -11.10 21.98
CA LEU A 123 16.35 -11.54 20.73
C LEU A 123 14.84 -11.37 20.76
N LEU A 124 14.18 -11.68 21.87
CA LEU A 124 12.74 -11.48 22.03
C LEU A 124 12.36 -9.98 21.95
N THR A 125 13.17 -9.11 22.57
CA THR A 125 12.95 -7.66 22.52
C THR A 125 13.15 -7.12 21.10
N ASP A 126 14.19 -7.55 20.39
CA ASP A 126 14.44 -7.15 19.01
C ASP A 126 13.34 -7.68 18.07
N ALA A 127 12.95 -8.94 18.23
CA ALA A 127 11.86 -9.53 17.47
C ALA A 127 10.53 -8.78 17.67
N PHE A 128 10.21 -8.42 18.91
CA PHE A 128 9.05 -7.59 19.22
C PHE A 128 9.12 -6.23 18.52
N ALA A 129 10.26 -5.54 18.65
CA ALA A 129 10.45 -4.23 18.03
C ALA A 129 10.29 -4.30 16.50
N ARG A 130 10.91 -5.30 15.86
CA ARG A 130 10.82 -5.51 14.41
C ARG A 130 9.39 -5.80 13.97
N ILE A 131 8.67 -6.73 14.60
CA ILE A 131 7.32 -7.11 14.17
C ILE A 131 6.32 -5.96 14.42
N ALA A 132 6.41 -5.28 15.57
CA ALA A 132 5.58 -4.12 15.88
C ALA A 132 5.81 -3.00 14.85
N PHE A 133 7.07 -2.66 14.56
CA PHE A 133 7.43 -1.67 13.55
C PHE A 133 6.92 -2.07 12.18
N THR A 134 7.12 -3.33 11.75
CA THR A 134 6.70 -3.78 10.42
C THR A 134 5.20 -3.80 10.26
N LEU A 135 4.45 -4.24 11.26
CA LEU A 135 2.98 -4.19 11.22
C LEU A 135 2.49 -2.75 11.19
N HIS A 136 3.23 -1.85 11.84
CA HIS A 136 2.88 -0.44 11.93
C HIS A 136 3.25 0.34 10.66
N PHE A 137 4.47 0.29 10.17
CA PHE A 137 5.00 1.15 9.11
C PHE A 137 5.30 0.44 7.79
N GLY A 138 5.21 -0.90 7.75
CA GLY A 138 5.77 -1.71 6.68
C GLY A 138 7.23 -2.06 6.93
N LYS A 139 7.71 -3.09 6.22
CA LYS A 139 9.11 -3.54 6.26
C LYS A 139 10.01 -2.57 5.49
N LEU A 140 9.49 -1.99 4.40
CA LEU A 140 10.27 -1.20 3.46
C LEU A 140 10.06 0.29 3.66
N ASP A 141 11.09 1.09 3.35
CA ASP A 141 10.94 2.53 3.22
C ASP A 141 10.35 2.89 1.86
N PRO A 142 9.15 3.47 1.80
CA PRO A 142 8.58 3.88 0.53
C PRO A 142 9.36 5.03 -0.14
N GLU A 143 10.13 5.86 0.59
CA GLU A 143 10.94 6.94 0.02
C GLU A 143 12.08 6.39 -0.83
N ASP A 144 12.66 5.24 -0.46
CA ASP A 144 13.68 4.55 -1.26
C ASP A 144 13.12 3.96 -2.56
N LEU A 145 11.85 3.60 -2.55
CA LEU A 145 11.18 2.97 -3.68
C LEU A 145 10.56 3.97 -4.66
N ASP A 146 10.08 5.10 -4.14
CA ASP A 146 9.44 6.17 -4.91
C ASP A 146 9.91 7.55 -4.43
N PRO A 147 10.83 8.20 -5.16
CA PRO A 147 11.44 9.48 -4.74
C PRO A 147 10.44 10.65 -4.67
N VAL A 148 9.19 10.43 -5.05
CA VAL A 148 8.12 11.43 -4.95
C VAL A 148 7.17 11.16 -3.77
N TRP A 149 7.49 10.15 -2.96
CA TRP A 149 6.72 9.81 -1.76
C TRP A 149 6.74 10.96 -0.76
N ASN A 150 5.59 11.32 -0.21
CA ASN A 150 5.44 12.42 0.73
C ASN A 150 4.48 12.12 1.91
N LEU A 151 4.15 10.85 2.09
CA LEU A 151 3.43 10.43 3.29
C LEU A 151 4.47 10.05 4.36
N SER A 152 4.46 10.76 5.49
CA SER A 152 5.44 10.52 6.55
C SER A 152 5.16 9.20 7.27
N ARG A 153 6.25 8.54 7.69
CA ARG A 153 6.24 7.37 8.59
C ARG A 153 6.59 7.79 10.00
N GLU A 154 6.00 8.89 10.47
CA GLU A 154 6.25 9.40 11.81
C GLU A 154 5.35 8.71 12.84
N PHE A 155 5.89 8.44 14.03
CA PHE A 155 5.04 8.14 15.17
C PHE A 155 4.28 9.40 15.56
N ALA A 156 3.05 9.25 16.09
CA ALA A 156 2.31 10.39 16.62
C ALA A 156 3.18 11.14 17.64
N GLU A 157 3.20 12.47 17.57
CA GLU A 157 4.16 13.35 18.30
C GLU A 157 4.25 13.09 19.83
N ASN A 158 3.25 12.42 20.42
CA ASN A 158 3.15 12.17 21.86
C ASN A 158 3.14 10.68 22.22
N SER A 159 3.40 9.75 21.29
CA SER A 159 3.44 8.33 21.63
C SER A 159 4.82 7.94 22.13
N ASP A 160 4.92 7.66 23.43
CA ASP A 160 6.07 6.98 23.97
C ASP A 160 5.95 5.48 23.67
N VAL A 161 6.62 5.03 22.60
CA VAL A 161 6.59 3.62 22.14
C VAL A 161 7.10 2.67 23.22
N ILE A 162 8.03 3.15 24.09
CA ILE A 162 8.55 2.37 25.20
C ILE A 162 7.47 2.19 26.26
N ASP A 163 6.78 3.25 26.62
CA ASP A 163 5.69 3.18 27.60
C ASP A 163 4.56 2.28 27.11
N LEU A 164 4.16 2.38 25.86
CA LEU A 164 3.16 1.49 25.25
C LEU A 164 3.59 0.03 25.26
N PHE A 165 4.86 -0.25 24.96
CA PHE A 165 5.41 -1.59 25.05
C PHE A 165 5.42 -2.12 26.51
N LEU A 166 5.88 -1.30 27.45
CA LEU A 166 5.90 -1.67 28.87
C LEU A 166 4.49 -1.92 29.41
N MET A 167 3.51 -1.08 29.04
CA MET A 167 2.11 -1.29 29.39
C MET A 167 1.60 -2.64 28.86
N ALA A 168 1.84 -2.95 27.58
CA ALA A 168 1.44 -4.22 26.98
C ALA A 168 2.05 -5.43 27.69
N LEU A 169 3.33 -5.32 28.12
CA LEU A 169 3.98 -6.35 28.91
C LEU A 169 3.39 -6.49 30.32
N GLU A 170 3.09 -5.38 30.99
CA GLU A 170 2.56 -5.38 32.36
C GLU A 170 1.11 -5.88 32.43
N GLU A 171 0.28 -5.47 31.49
CA GLU A 171 -1.11 -5.88 31.38
C GLU A 171 -1.28 -7.32 30.86
N GLY A 172 -0.26 -7.88 30.19
CA GLY A 172 -0.34 -9.19 29.55
C GLY A 172 -1.15 -9.17 28.26
N SER A 173 -1.24 -8.00 27.60
CA SER A 173 -2.02 -7.74 26.39
C SER A 173 -1.11 -7.62 25.14
N LEU A 174 0.03 -8.32 25.13
CA LEU A 174 1.04 -8.21 24.07
C LEU A 174 0.50 -8.58 22.69
N ARG A 175 -0.32 -9.63 22.61
CA ARG A 175 -0.93 -10.06 21.38
C ARG A 175 -1.89 -8.99 20.82
N GLU A 176 -2.76 -8.45 21.68
CA GLU A 176 -3.70 -7.39 21.32
C GLU A 176 -2.95 -6.14 20.84
N PHE A 177 -1.90 -5.75 21.52
CA PHE A 177 -1.04 -4.64 21.12
C PHE A 177 -0.43 -4.84 19.73
N LEU A 178 0.18 -6.01 19.47
CA LEU A 178 0.78 -6.31 18.16
C LEU A 178 -0.27 -6.37 17.04
N VAL A 179 -1.43 -6.95 17.30
CA VAL A 179 -2.54 -6.98 16.32
C VAL A 179 -3.05 -5.57 16.04
N ALA A 180 -3.20 -4.73 17.07
CA ALA A 180 -3.60 -3.33 16.92
C ALA A 180 -2.52 -2.45 16.26
N SER A 181 -1.27 -2.91 16.20
CA SER A 181 -0.22 -2.23 15.44
C SER A 181 -0.42 -2.31 13.92
N ALA A 182 -1.18 -3.27 13.41
CA ALA A 182 -1.54 -3.34 12.00
C ALA A 182 -2.63 -2.31 11.63
N PRO A 183 -2.79 -1.91 10.34
CA PRO A 183 -3.84 -1.00 9.93
C PRO A 183 -5.25 -1.52 10.27
N ASP A 184 -6.00 -0.75 11.07
CA ASP A 184 -7.39 -1.07 11.43
C ASP A 184 -8.37 -0.57 10.36
N ILE A 185 -8.26 -1.14 9.16
CA ILE A 185 -9.18 -0.89 8.05
C ILE A 185 -9.68 -2.20 7.44
N PRO A 186 -10.96 -2.26 7.04
CA PRO A 186 -11.54 -3.51 6.55
C PRO A 186 -10.82 -4.13 5.34
N VAL A 187 -10.26 -3.32 4.45
CA VAL A 187 -9.53 -3.81 3.26
C VAL A 187 -8.26 -4.57 3.65
N TYR A 188 -7.53 -4.13 4.69
CA TYR A 188 -6.33 -4.80 5.17
C TYR A 188 -6.66 -6.21 5.70
N SER A 189 -7.62 -6.32 6.60
CA SER A 189 -8.01 -7.60 7.18
C SER A 189 -8.58 -8.58 6.13
N ARG A 190 -9.26 -8.07 5.10
CA ARG A 190 -9.73 -8.87 3.97
C ARG A 190 -8.58 -9.38 3.10
N LEU A 191 -7.56 -8.56 2.83
CA LEU A 191 -6.35 -8.97 2.10
C LEU A 191 -5.55 -10.03 2.87
N VAL A 192 -5.42 -9.92 4.19
CA VAL A 192 -4.81 -10.95 5.05
C VAL A 192 -5.50 -12.30 4.88
N LYS A 193 -6.85 -12.31 4.93
CA LYS A 193 -7.64 -13.53 4.70
C LYS A 193 -7.46 -14.07 3.27
N ALA A 194 -7.40 -13.19 2.28
CA ALA A 194 -7.17 -13.56 0.88
C ALA A 194 -5.78 -14.17 0.68
N LEU A 195 -4.74 -13.60 1.33
CA LEU A 195 -3.39 -14.12 1.27
C LEU A 195 -3.31 -15.54 1.85
N ARG A 196 -3.90 -15.76 3.03
CA ARG A 196 -4.00 -17.09 3.66
C ARG A 196 -4.66 -18.10 2.73
N LYS A 197 -5.78 -17.72 2.09
CA LYS A 197 -6.49 -18.57 1.11
C LYS A 197 -5.61 -18.91 -0.10
N HIS A 198 -4.91 -17.92 -0.67
CA HIS A 198 -4.04 -18.14 -1.83
C HIS A 198 -2.82 -19.01 -1.50
N ARG A 199 -2.24 -18.85 -0.32
CA ARG A 199 -1.15 -19.73 0.16
C ARG A 199 -1.63 -21.17 0.36
N ALA A 200 -2.81 -21.38 0.91
CA ALA A 200 -3.38 -22.70 1.02
C ALA A 200 -3.63 -23.34 -0.35
N LEU A 201 -4.12 -22.56 -1.32
CA LEU A 201 -4.27 -23.00 -2.70
C LEU A 201 -2.93 -23.34 -3.35
N ALA A 202 -1.89 -22.53 -3.15
CA ALA A 202 -0.54 -22.81 -3.65
C ALA A 202 0.03 -24.12 -3.06
N ALA A 203 -0.12 -24.33 -1.75
CA ALA A 203 0.28 -25.56 -1.07
C ALA A 203 -0.46 -26.80 -1.57
N ALA A 204 -1.71 -26.63 -2.05
CA ALA A 204 -2.51 -27.70 -2.70
C ALA A 204 -2.16 -27.91 -4.19
N GLY A 205 -1.16 -27.21 -4.74
CA GLY A 205 -0.72 -27.32 -6.14
C GLY A 205 -1.23 -26.23 -7.08
N GLY A 206 -1.83 -25.17 -6.54
CA GLY A 206 -2.31 -24.02 -7.32
C GLY A 206 -3.57 -24.31 -8.14
N TRP A 207 -3.60 -23.78 -9.34
CA TRP A 207 -4.72 -23.95 -10.28
C TRP A 207 -4.27 -24.46 -11.64
N PRO A 208 -5.14 -25.19 -12.38
CA PRO A 208 -4.82 -25.68 -13.71
C PRO A 208 -4.67 -24.52 -14.71
N MET A 209 -3.78 -24.70 -15.69
CA MET A 209 -3.59 -23.78 -16.79
C MET A 209 -4.66 -24.03 -17.87
N VAL A 210 -5.13 -22.96 -18.49
CA VAL A 210 -5.99 -23.03 -19.68
C VAL A 210 -5.09 -23.03 -20.91
N PRO A 211 -5.11 -24.09 -21.76
CA PRO A 211 -4.26 -24.13 -22.93
C PRO A 211 -4.50 -22.98 -23.89
N GLU A 212 -3.44 -22.50 -24.56
CA GLU A 212 -3.56 -21.50 -25.63
C GLU A 212 -4.34 -22.06 -26.83
N GLY A 213 -4.89 -21.18 -27.65
CA GLY A 213 -5.60 -21.56 -28.86
C GLY A 213 -6.57 -20.48 -29.36
N PRO A 214 -7.47 -20.83 -30.29
CA PRO A 214 -8.48 -19.89 -30.79
C PRO A 214 -9.35 -19.32 -29.68
N ILE A 215 -9.95 -18.14 -29.91
CA ILE A 215 -10.88 -17.49 -28.99
C ILE A 215 -12.05 -18.45 -28.73
N LEU A 216 -12.33 -18.76 -27.45
CA LEU A 216 -13.52 -19.51 -27.06
C LEU A 216 -14.70 -18.55 -26.92
N LYS A 217 -15.86 -18.95 -27.46
CA LYS A 217 -17.09 -18.15 -27.45
C LYS A 217 -18.27 -18.94 -26.92
N PRO A 218 -19.29 -18.28 -26.36
CA PRO A 218 -20.53 -18.91 -25.97
C PRO A 218 -21.15 -19.74 -27.11
N GLY A 219 -21.63 -20.93 -26.78
CA GLY A 219 -22.23 -21.89 -27.72
C GLY A 219 -21.22 -22.79 -28.45
N GLU A 220 -19.92 -22.54 -28.40
CA GLU A 220 -18.90 -23.37 -29.04
C GLU A 220 -18.51 -24.57 -28.17
N ARG A 221 -18.06 -25.66 -28.82
CA ARG A 221 -17.50 -26.85 -28.17
C ARG A 221 -15.98 -26.89 -28.34
N SER A 222 -15.30 -27.15 -27.25
CA SER A 222 -13.84 -27.33 -27.26
C SER A 222 -13.36 -28.09 -26.03
N PRO A 223 -12.39 -29.02 -26.17
CA PRO A 223 -11.77 -29.66 -25.01
C PRO A 223 -11.22 -28.66 -23.98
N ARG A 224 -10.78 -27.49 -24.41
CA ARG A 224 -10.28 -26.41 -23.56
C ARG A 224 -11.32 -25.83 -22.59
N VAL A 225 -12.63 -26.03 -22.87
CA VAL A 225 -13.70 -25.57 -21.96
C VAL A 225 -13.68 -26.37 -20.66
N LYS A 226 -13.27 -27.66 -20.69
CA LYS A 226 -13.05 -28.44 -19.48
C LYS A 226 -12.00 -27.84 -18.57
N ASP A 227 -10.83 -27.44 -19.16
CA ASP A 227 -9.73 -26.81 -18.41
C ASP A 227 -10.17 -25.45 -17.90
N LEU A 228 -10.91 -24.68 -18.70
CA LEU A 228 -11.46 -23.39 -18.31
C LEU A 228 -12.43 -23.51 -17.11
N ARG A 229 -13.35 -24.51 -17.13
CA ARG A 229 -14.24 -24.78 -15.98
C ARG A 229 -13.45 -25.13 -14.73
N ALA A 230 -12.47 -26.03 -14.86
CA ALA A 230 -11.61 -26.41 -13.75
C ALA A 230 -10.84 -25.21 -13.17
N ARG A 231 -10.31 -24.34 -14.04
CA ARG A 231 -9.61 -23.13 -13.61
C ARG A 231 -10.53 -22.13 -12.90
N LEU A 232 -11.70 -21.86 -13.44
CA LEU A 232 -12.67 -20.94 -12.85
C LEU A 232 -13.21 -21.46 -11.51
N ALA A 233 -13.45 -22.77 -11.42
CA ALA A 233 -13.97 -23.40 -10.21
C ALA A 233 -13.08 -23.23 -8.98
N VAL A 234 -11.77 -23.08 -9.15
CA VAL A 234 -10.83 -22.87 -8.02
C VAL A 234 -11.12 -21.55 -7.30
N THR A 235 -11.51 -20.50 -8.04
CA THR A 235 -11.74 -19.16 -7.47
C THR A 235 -13.21 -18.84 -7.19
N ASP A 236 -14.14 -19.42 -7.96
CA ASP A 236 -15.57 -19.07 -7.96
C ASP A 236 -16.48 -20.19 -7.43
N GLY A 237 -15.90 -21.33 -7.09
CA GLY A 237 -16.66 -22.52 -6.81
C GLY A 237 -17.11 -23.25 -8.08
N PRO A 238 -17.78 -24.41 -7.95
CA PRO A 238 -18.14 -25.24 -9.08
C PRO A 238 -18.89 -24.48 -10.18
N VAL A 239 -18.42 -24.61 -11.43
CA VAL A 239 -19.11 -24.07 -12.60
C VAL A 239 -20.02 -25.21 -13.13
N GLU A 240 -21.32 -25.05 -12.90
CA GLU A 240 -22.32 -26.05 -13.31
C GLU A 240 -22.20 -26.42 -14.80
N THR A 241 -22.58 -27.63 -15.16
CA THR A 241 -22.55 -28.08 -16.56
C THR A 241 -23.93 -28.58 -16.98
N SER A 242 -24.34 -28.25 -18.20
CA SER A 242 -25.57 -28.72 -18.84
C SER A 242 -25.53 -30.19 -19.32
N GLY A 243 -24.51 -30.97 -18.88
CA GLY A 243 -24.30 -32.36 -19.24
C GLY A 243 -23.14 -32.59 -20.22
N ASP A 244 -22.68 -31.56 -20.91
CA ASP A 244 -21.49 -31.60 -21.78
C ASP A 244 -20.39 -30.68 -21.24
N PRO A 245 -19.31 -31.21 -20.64
CA PRO A 245 -18.25 -30.42 -20.04
C PRO A 245 -17.41 -29.64 -21.06
N GLU A 246 -17.50 -29.94 -22.34
CA GLU A 246 -16.79 -29.28 -23.43
C GLU A 246 -17.61 -28.16 -24.09
N LEU A 247 -18.90 -28.05 -23.76
CA LEU A 247 -19.75 -26.96 -24.25
C LEU A 247 -19.52 -25.70 -23.46
N PHE A 248 -19.25 -24.59 -24.16
CA PHE A 248 -19.24 -23.25 -23.59
C PHE A 248 -20.69 -22.77 -23.40
N ASP A 249 -21.34 -23.26 -22.34
CA ASP A 249 -22.71 -22.92 -21.99
C ASP A 249 -22.81 -21.60 -21.20
N GLU A 250 -24.02 -21.19 -20.85
CA GLU A 250 -24.33 -19.96 -20.13
C GLU A 250 -23.60 -19.89 -18.77
N ALA A 251 -23.47 -21.02 -18.06
CA ALA A 251 -22.78 -21.05 -16.77
C ALA A 251 -21.29 -20.70 -16.91
N VAL A 252 -20.62 -21.16 -17.97
CA VAL A 252 -19.24 -20.79 -18.29
C VAL A 252 -19.16 -19.32 -18.70
N GLU A 253 -20.09 -18.84 -19.53
CA GLU A 253 -20.12 -17.45 -19.96
C GLU A 253 -20.19 -16.49 -18.77
N GLU A 254 -21.10 -16.73 -17.83
CA GLU A 254 -21.25 -15.92 -16.63
C GLU A 254 -20.03 -16.03 -15.71
N ALA A 255 -19.42 -17.21 -15.56
CA ALA A 255 -18.19 -17.36 -14.79
C ALA A 255 -17.02 -16.59 -15.45
N VAL A 256 -16.91 -16.61 -16.79
CA VAL A 256 -15.92 -15.84 -17.54
C VAL A 256 -16.15 -14.33 -17.36
N LYS A 257 -17.38 -13.84 -17.46
CA LYS A 257 -17.70 -12.43 -17.23
C LYS A 257 -17.34 -11.98 -15.81
N ARG A 258 -17.64 -12.79 -14.79
CA ARG A 258 -17.21 -12.52 -13.40
C ARG A 258 -15.68 -12.45 -13.30
N PHE A 259 -14.99 -13.42 -13.89
CA PHE A 259 -13.53 -13.43 -13.93
C PHE A 259 -12.97 -12.17 -14.63
N GLN A 260 -13.48 -11.82 -15.83
CA GLN A 260 -13.06 -10.63 -16.58
C GLN A 260 -13.26 -9.35 -15.77
N THR A 261 -14.40 -9.21 -15.09
CA THR A 261 -14.70 -8.07 -14.22
C THR A 261 -13.65 -7.91 -13.12
N ARG A 262 -13.32 -8.99 -12.39
CA ARG A 262 -12.35 -8.98 -11.30
C ARG A 262 -10.90 -8.77 -11.75
N HIS A 263 -10.62 -9.01 -13.01
CA HIS A 263 -9.29 -8.82 -13.59
C HIS A 263 -9.20 -7.58 -14.49
N TYR A 264 -10.20 -6.69 -14.39
CA TYR A 264 -10.25 -5.42 -15.15
C TYR A 264 -10.11 -5.61 -16.67
N LEU A 265 -10.61 -6.73 -17.19
CA LEU A 265 -10.68 -7.04 -18.61
C LEU A 265 -12.01 -6.55 -19.23
N ASP A 266 -12.08 -6.53 -20.58
CA ASP A 266 -13.34 -6.30 -21.27
C ASP A 266 -14.31 -7.46 -20.96
N THR A 267 -15.47 -7.17 -20.34
CA THR A 267 -16.45 -8.15 -19.88
C THR A 267 -17.35 -8.57 -21.02
N ASP A 268 -16.78 -9.24 -22.04
CA ASP A 268 -17.47 -9.69 -23.24
C ASP A 268 -17.87 -11.17 -23.22
N GLY A 269 -17.53 -11.90 -22.17
CA GLY A 269 -17.82 -13.32 -21.99
C GLY A 269 -17.02 -14.25 -22.91
N LYS A 270 -16.02 -13.75 -23.66
CA LYS A 270 -15.16 -14.54 -24.54
C LYS A 270 -13.80 -14.78 -23.94
N VAL A 271 -13.20 -15.93 -24.20
CA VAL A 271 -11.86 -16.25 -23.72
C VAL A 271 -10.85 -16.04 -24.85
N GLY A 272 -10.44 -14.79 -25.00
CA GLY A 272 -9.37 -14.34 -25.91
C GLY A 272 -7.99 -14.37 -25.24
N PRO A 273 -6.93 -13.94 -25.96
CA PRO A 273 -5.55 -14.00 -25.47
C PRO A 273 -5.34 -13.33 -24.11
N LYS A 274 -5.87 -12.14 -23.89
CA LYS A 274 -5.77 -11.42 -22.60
C LYS A 274 -6.47 -12.17 -21.46
N THR A 275 -7.61 -12.80 -21.74
CA THR A 275 -8.32 -13.59 -20.74
C THR A 275 -7.54 -14.85 -20.37
N VAL A 276 -6.95 -15.54 -21.38
CA VAL A 276 -6.06 -16.70 -21.13
C VAL A 276 -4.84 -16.30 -20.34
N GLU A 277 -4.17 -15.19 -20.70
CA GLU A 277 -3.04 -14.65 -19.96
C GLU A 277 -3.38 -14.40 -18.49
N ALA A 278 -4.50 -13.74 -18.20
CA ALA A 278 -4.94 -13.46 -16.83
C ALA A 278 -5.33 -14.74 -16.05
N LEU A 279 -5.96 -15.73 -16.71
CA LEU A 279 -6.30 -17.04 -16.13
C LEU A 279 -5.03 -17.83 -15.75
N ASN A 280 -3.98 -17.67 -16.53
CA ASN A 280 -2.74 -18.43 -16.45
C ASN A 280 -1.64 -17.73 -15.62
N VAL A 281 -1.91 -16.56 -15.02
CA VAL A 281 -0.95 -15.97 -14.06
C VAL A 281 -0.72 -16.97 -12.92
N PRO A 282 0.54 -17.34 -12.61
CA PRO A 282 0.85 -18.26 -11.52
C PRO A 282 0.29 -17.79 -10.17
N ILE A 283 -0.09 -18.73 -9.32
CA ILE A 283 -0.66 -18.39 -8.00
C ILE A 283 0.36 -17.66 -7.13
N GLU A 284 1.64 -17.94 -7.26
CA GLU A 284 2.75 -17.28 -6.58
C GLU A 284 2.79 -15.79 -6.93
N SER A 285 2.60 -15.46 -8.22
CA SER A 285 2.53 -14.05 -8.66
C SER A 285 1.30 -13.32 -8.08
N ARG A 286 0.18 -14.01 -7.87
CA ARG A 286 -0.99 -13.44 -7.20
C ARG A 286 -0.74 -13.24 -5.70
N ILE A 287 -0.04 -14.18 -5.05
CA ILE A 287 0.43 -14.03 -3.68
C ILE A 287 1.32 -12.79 -3.57
N ASP A 288 2.24 -12.59 -4.48
CA ASP A 288 3.12 -11.42 -4.49
C ASP A 288 2.36 -10.11 -4.70
N GLN A 289 1.35 -10.06 -5.58
CA GLN A 289 0.48 -8.89 -5.71
C GLN A 289 -0.26 -8.55 -4.40
N ILE A 290 -0.72 -9.57 -3.67
CA ILE A 290 -1.37 -9.38 -2.36
C ILE A 290 -0.35 -8.87 -1.35
N ARG A 291 0.86 -9.45 -1.29
CA ARG A 291 1.95 -9.03 -0.39
C ARG A 291 2.33 -7.56 -0.64
N ALA A 292 2.55 -7.19 -1.90
CA ALA A 292 2.87 -5.82 -2.28
C ALA A 292 1.75 -4.83 -1.92
N SER A 293 0.49 -5.24 -2.06
CA SER A 293 -0.67 -4.41 -1.68
C SER A 293 -0.79 -4.25 -0.16
N LEU A 294 -0.56 -5.31 0.62
CA LEU A 294 -0.51 -5.25 2.09
C LEU A 294 0.59 -4.31 2.58
N GLU A 295 1.78 -4.38 1.97
CA GLU A 295 2.89 -3.50 2.32
C GLU A 295 2.54 -2.03 2.07
N ARG A 296 1.99 -1.70 0.89
CA ARG A 296 1.55 -0.33 0.57
C ARG A 296 0.47 0.21 1.51
N ILE A 297 -0.44 -0.65 1.96
CA ILE A 297 -1.49 -0.22 2.89
C ILE A 297 -0.89 0.20 4.24
N ARG A 298 0.16 -0.46 4.73
CA ARG A 298 0.86 -0.07 5.96
C ARG A 298 1.47 1.31 5.86
N TRP A 299 1.90 1.73 4.68
CA TRP A 299 2.51 3.05 4.47
C TRP A 299 1.50 4.21 4.52
N ILE A 300 0.20 3.95 4.27
CA ILE A 300 -0.76 4.99 3.89
C ILE A 300 -1.83 5.24 4.96
N PHE A 301 -2.46 4.17 5.46
CA PHE A 301 -3.73 4.30 6.17
C PHE A 301 -3.59 4.40 7.69
N ARG A 302 -3.00 5.51 8.19
CA ARG A 302 -2.93 5.81 9.63
C ARG A 302 -3.74 7.02 10.03
N ASP A 303 -3.43 8.17 9.46
CA ASP A 303 -4.09 9.45 9.73
C ASP A 303 -4.94 9.86 8.54
N VAL A 304 -5.92 9.00 8.20
CA VAL A 304 -6.86 9.29 7.12
C VAL A 304 -7.98 10.15 7.71
N PRO A 305 -8.25 11.33 7.15
CA PRO A 305 -9.36 12.17 7.58
C PRO A 305 -10.71 11.47 7.31
N ASP A 306 -11.80 12.05 7.83
CA ASP A 306 -13.12 11.48 7.59
C ASP A 306 -13.56 11.65 6.13
N ASP A 307 -13.18 12.78 5.52
CA ASP A 307 -13.48 13.10 4.13
C ASP A 307 -12.20 13.13 3.28
N PHE A 308 -12.16 12.36 2.22
CA PHE A 308 -11.00 12.30 1.31
C PHE A 308 -11.35 11.72 -0.05
N ILE A 309 -10.42 11.93 -0.99
CA ILE A 309 -10.48 11.34 -2.33
C ILE A 309 -9.31 10.38 -2.53
N ILE A 310 -9.59 9.20 -3.10
CA ILE A 310 -8.58 8.27 -3.58
C ILE A 310 -8.63 8.19 -5.11
N ALA A 311 -7.54 8.52 -5.76
CA ALA A 311 -7.30 8.16 -7.15
C ALA A 311 -6.56 6.81 -7.19
N ASP A 312 -7.29 5.73 -7.41
CA ASP A 312 -6.76 4.40 -7.61
C ASP A 312 -6.19 4.27 -9.03
N ILE A 313 -4.86 4.40 -9.13
CA ILE A 313 -4.17 4.50 -10.42
C ILE A 313 -4.26 3.18 -11.20
N ALA A 314 -3.94 2.04 -10.57
CA ALA A 314 -3.94 0.74 -11.24
C ALA A 314 -5.36 0.23 -11.50
N GLY A 315 -6.33 0.58 -10.66
CA GLY A 315 -7.75 0.27 -10.84
C GLY A 315 -8.50 1.23 -11.76
N PHE A 316 -7.85 2.33 -12.16
CA PHE A 316 -8.47 3.35 -13.01
C PHE A 316 -9.78 3.90 -12.46
N ARG A 317 -9.85 4.15 -11.14
CA ARG A 317 -11.02 4.67 -10.46
C ARG A 317 -10.68 5.85 -9.57
N LEU A 318 -11.65 6.73 -9.38
CA LEU A 318 -11.64 7.79 -8.40
C LEU A 318 -12.76 7.51 -7.41
N HIS A 319 -12.45 7.56 -6.13
CA HIS A 319 -13.40 7.36 -5.05
C HIS A 319 -13.42 8.59 -4.16
N LEU A 320 -14.61 9.09 -3.85
CA LEU A 320 -14.85 10.08 -2.80
C LEU A 320 -15.39 9.36 -1.58
N PHE A 321 -14.80 9.63 -0.44
CA PHE A 321 -15.23 9.14 0.87
C PHE A 321 -15.78 10.31 1.70
N ARG A 322 -16.85 10.04 2.43
CA ARG A 322 -17.44 10.91 3.45
C ARG A 322 -17.62 10.10 4.72
N ASP A 323 -17.23 10.64 5.86
CA ASP A 323 -17.25 9.90 7.14
C ASP A 323 -16.55 8.53 7.04
N ARG A 324 -15.47 8.44 6.22
CA ARG A 324 -14.72 7.21 5.88
C ARG A 324 -15.49 6.15 5.10
N GLU A 325 -16.71 6.46 4.65
CA GLU A 325 -17.54 5.58 3.84
C GLU A 325 -17.53 5.99 2.36
N PRO A 326 -17.58 5.03 1.42
CA PRO A 326 -17.61 5.34 -0.01
C PRO A 326 -18.89 6.09 -0.39
N ALA A 327 -18.77 7.39 -0.72
CA ALA A 327 -19.90 8.24 -1.13
C ALA A 327 -20.10 8.27 -2.65
N TRP A 328 -19.01 8.22 -3.44
CA TRP A 328 -19.10 8.28 -4.88
C TRP A 328 -17.87 7.67 -5.56
N THR A 329 -18.08 7.11 -6.75
CA THR A 329 -17.02 6.47 -7.54
C THR A 329 -17.21 6.76 -9.03
N THR A 330 -16.09 7.01 -9.73
CA THR A 330 -16.08 7.14 -11.18
C THR A 330 -14.83 6.56 -11.83
N ARG A 331 -14.84 6.40 -13.16
CA ARG A 331 -13.68 5.97 -13.94
C ARG A 331 -12.71 7.12 -14.18
N ILE A 332 -11.42 6.79 -14.22
CA ILE A 332 -10.36 7.74 -14.56
C ILE A 332 -9.45 7.21 -15.67
N GLN A 333 -8.74 8.13 -16.33
CA GLN A 333 -7.61 7.83 -17.19
C GLN A 333 -6.36 8.41 -16.54
N VAL A 334 -5.32 7.60 -16.45
CA VAL A 334 -4.04 7.94 -15.79
C VAL A 334 -2.90 8.06 -16.81
N GLY A 335 -1.71 8.38 -16.36
CA GLY A 335 -0.51 8.49 -17.19
C GLY A 335 -0.15 7.20 -17.90
N LYS A 336 0.44 7.32 -19.09
CA LYS A 336 1.10 6.19 -19.77
C LYS A 336 2.31 5.71 -18.98
N PRO A 337 2.80 4.46 -19.15
CA PRO A 337 3.95 3.95 -18.41
C PRO A 337 5.19 4.86 -18.42
N TYR A 338 5.49 5.49 -19.55
CA TYR A 338 6.61 6.44 -19.68
C TYR A 338 6.29 7.87 -19.23
N HIS A 339 5.07 8.13 -18.76
CA HIS A 339 4.57 9.34 -18.12
C HIS A 339 3.69 8.96 -16.94
N ALA A 340 4.22 8.11 -16.06
CA ALA A 340 3.47 7.55 -14.94
C ALA A 340 2.88 8.65 -14.05
N THR A 341 1.65 8.46 -13.61
CA THR A 341 1.07 9.27 -12.54
C THR A 341 1.82 8.96 -11.24
N PRO A 342 2.35 9.97 -10.53
CA PRO A 342 3.05 9.78 -9.26
C PRO A 342 2.09 9.35 -8.15
N VAL A 343 2.65 8.71 -7.11
CA VAL A 343 1.94 8.36 -5.87
C VAL A 343 2.29 9.39 -4.81
N PHE A 344 1.29 10.10 -4.28
CA PHE A 344 1.48 11.12 -3.24
C PHE A 344 0.14 11.52 -2.62
N LYS A 345 0.21 12.26 -1.51
CA LYS A 345 -0.91 12.92 -0.83
C LYS A 345 -0.81 14.42 -1.04
N ASP A 346 -1.94 15.10 -1.21
CA ASP A 346 -2.03 16.56 -1.26
C ASP A 346 -3.43 17.06 -0.87
N GLU A 347 -3.60 18.38 -0.81
CA GLU A 347 -4.85 19.03 -0.45
C GLU A 347 -5.44 19.77 -1.66
N MET A 348 -6.64 19.37 -2.10
CA MET A 348 -7.39 20.07 -3.14
C MET A 348 -8.02 21.33 -2.54
N THR A 349 -7.65 22.47 -3.07
CA THR A 349 -8.05 23.78 -2.51
C THR A 349 -9.06 24.54 -3.38
N TYR A 350 -9.10 24.28 -4.67
CA TYR A 350 -10.04 24.95 -5.58
C TYR A 350 -10.26 24.17 -6.87
N LEU A 351 -11.33 24.52 -7.56
CA LEU A 351 -11.61 24.07 -8.92
C LEU A 351 -11.76 25.24 -9.89
N VAL A 352 -11.54 24.99 -11.17
CA VAL A 352 -11.70 25.98 -12.23
C VAL A 352 -12.66 25.45 -13.28
N LEU A 353 -13.82 26.09 -13.40
CA LEU A 353 -14.77 25.86 -14.48
C LEU A 353 -14.34 26.59 -15.75
N ASN A 354 -14.53 25.97 -16.90
CA ASN A 354 -14.08 26.48 -18.21
C ASN A 354 -12.58 26.87 -18.22
N PRO A 355 -11.66 25.95 -17.87
CA PRO A 355 -10.26 26.27 -17.76
C PRO A 355 -9.63 26.61 -19.12
N THR A 356 -8.65 27.51 -19.11
CA THR A 356 -7.67 27.58 -20.18
C THR A 356 -6.60 26.51 -19.97
N TRP A 357 -5.95 26.07 -21.03
CA TRP A 357 -4.81 25.15 -20.95
C TRP A 357 -3.56 25.74 -21.60
N THR A 358 -2.61 26.18 -20.78
CA THR A 358 -1.27 26.53 -21.26
C THR A 358 -0.49 25.24 -21.48
N ILE A 359 -0.05 25.03 -22.71
CA ILE A 359 0.60 23.77 -23.10
C ILE A 359 1.98 23.65 -22.45
N PRO A 360 2.25 22.59 -21.70
CA PRO A 360 3.55 22.36 -21.08
C PRO A 360 4.70 22.31 -22.11
N PRO A 361 5.90 22.81 -21.77
CA PRO A 361 7.02 22.91 -22.73
C PRO A 361 7.39 21.59 -23.41
N GLY A 362 7.24 20.46 -22.73
CA GLY A 362 7.50 19.12 -23.27
C GLY A 362 6.53 18.76 -24.40
N ILE A 363 5.23 18.94 -24.15
CA ILE A 363 4.15 18.69 -25.13
C ILE A 363 4.24 19.70 -26.28
N LEU A 364 4.49 20.98 -25.96
CA LEU A 364 4.65 22.04 -26.95
C LEU A 364 5.72 21.66 -27.97
N ARG A 365 6.91 21.28 -27.53
CA ARG A 365 8.04 20.94 -28.41
C ARG A 365 7.85 19.64 -29.19
N LYS A 366 7.35 18.59 -28.51
CA LYS A 366 7.28 17.24 -29.08
C LYS A 366 6.03 16.99 -29.92
N GLU A 367 4.95 17.68 -29.65
CA GLU A 367 3.65 17.40 -30.26
C GLU A 367 3.04 18.63 -30.98
N THR A 368 2.91 19.76 -30.27
CA THR A 368 2.14 20.92 -30.77
C THR A 368 2.83 21.67 -31.88
N LEU A 369 4.11 22.04 -31.73
CA LEU A 369 4.87 22.73 -32.77
C LEU A 369 5.00 21.88 -34.04
N PRO A 370 5.30 20.58 -33.99
CA PRO A 370 5.26 19.73 -35.19
C PRO A 370 3.87 19.66 -35.84
N ALA A 371 2.79 19.69 -35.06
CA ALA A 371 1.44 19.70 -35.59
C ALA A 371 1.11 21.03 -36.33
N ILE A 372 1.49 22.17 -35.74
CA ILE A 372 1.32 23.50 -36.36
C ILE A 372 2.10 23.59 -37.66
N ARG A 373 3.31 23.08 -37.71
CA ARG A 373 4.14 23.07 -38.96
C ARG A 373 3.53 22.24 -40.08
N ARG A 374 2.75 21.22 -39.76
CA ARG A 374 2.07 20.36 -40.73
C ARG A 374 0.71 20.90 -41.17
N ASP A 375 0.02 21.60 -40.27
CA ASP A 375 -1.32 22.16 -40.52
C ASP A 375 -1.36 23.62 -40.04
N PRO A 376 -1.26 24.60 -40.98
CA PRO A 376 -1.31 26.03 -40.66
C PRO A 376 -2.58 26.47 -39.92
N ASP A 377 -3.70 25.76 -40.12
CA ASP A 377 -4.96 26.03 -39.42
C ASP A 377 -5.06 25.38 -38.03
N TYR A 378 -4.02 24.66 -37.58
CA TYR A 378 -4.04 23.88 -36.33
C TYR A 378 -4.47 24.72 -35.12
N LEU A 379 -3.90 25.94 -34.97
CA LEU A 379 -4.24 26.85 -33.88
C LEU A 379 -5.71 27.22 -33.88
N LYS A 380 -6.24 27.57 -35.05
CA LYS A 380 -7.65 27.94 -35.24
C LYS A 380 -8.57 26.75 -34.96
N LYS A 381 -8.27 25.57 -35.55
CA LYS A 381 -9.05 24.33 -35.38
C LYS A 381 -9.11 23.90 -33.92
N LYS A 382 -8.05 24.17 -33.14
CA LYS A 382 -7.92 23.78 -31.72
C LYS A 382 -8.26 24.92 -30.76
N ASN A 383 -8.74 26.08 -31.24
CA ASN A 383 -9.02 27.25 -30.41
C ASN A 383 -7.83 27.67 -29.55
N MET A 384 -6.66 27.81 -30.17
CA MET A 384 -5.40 28.10 -29.50
C MET A 384 -4.87 29.48 -29.84
N SER A 385 -4.27 30.15 -28.84
CA SER A 385 -3.61 31.47 -28.97
C SER A 385 -2.11 31.30 -28.68
N VAL A 386 -1.28 32.06 -29.42
CA VAL A 386 0.13 32.24 -29.09
C VAL A 386 0.22 33.32 -28.01
N ILE A 387 0.98 33.07 -26.93
CA ILE A 387 1.09 33.99 -25.80
C ILE A 387 2.56 34.30 -25.46
N ARG A 388 2.81 35.50 -24.96
CA ARG A 388 4.08 35.88 -24.33
C ARG A 388 4.12 35.39 -22.88
N SER A 389 5.27 35.56 -22.24
CA SER A 389 5.46 35.22 -20.81
C SER A 389 4.55 36.02 -19.87
N ASP A 390 4.12 37.21 -20.27
CA ASP A 390 3.17 38.04 -19.54
C ASP A 390 1.70 37.68 -19.79
N GLY A 391 1.44 36.65 -20.61
CA GLY A 391 0.08 36.19 -21.01
C GLY A 391 -0.57 36.96 -22.12
N SER A 392 0.08 38.01 -22.67
CA SER A 392 -0.45 38.78 -23.81
C SER A 392 -0.49 37.94 -25.10
N VAL A 393 -1.56 38.09 -25.87
CA VAL A 393 -1.75 37.34 -27.12
C VAL A 393 -0.88 37.95 -28.25
N VAL A 394 -0.28 37.07 -29.05
CA VAL A 394 0.52 37.43 -30.23
C VAL A 394 -0.20 36.99 -31.47
N ASP A 395 -0.20 37.84 -32.53
CA ASP A 395 -0.74 37.45 -33.84
C ASP A 395 0.10 36.29 -34.43
N PRO A 396 -0.48 35.10 -34.63
CA PRO A 396 0.23 33.95 -35.18
C PRO A 396 0.90 34.20 -36.52
N SER A 397 0.37 35.14 -37.33
CA SER A 397 0.94 35.48 -38.64
C SER A 397 2.33 36.13 -38.57
N THR A 398 2.69 36.67 -37.38
CA THR A 398 3.98 37.32 -37.11
C THR A 398 5.00 36.37 -36.48
N VAL A 399 4.66 35.08 -36.29
CA VAL A 399 5.48 34.11 -35.54
C VAL A 399 6.13 33.11 -36.50
N ASP A 400 7.46 32.95 -36.36
CA ASP A 400 8.18 31.88 -37.02
C ASP A 400 8.10 30.57 -36.21
N PHE A 401 7.25 29.65 -36.66
CA PHE A 401 7.11 28.33 -36.03
C PHE A 401 8.22 27.34 -36.40
N ASN A 402 9.10 27.66 -37.36
CA ASN A 402 10.20 26.81 -37.79
C ASN A 402 11.52 27.14 -37.08
N GLY A 403 11.67 28.35 -36.58
CA GLY A 403 12.84 28.84 -35.89
C GLY A 403 12.76 28.73 -34.36
N LYS A 404 13.48 29.63 -33.68
CA LYS A 404 13.42 29.73 -32.22
C LYS A 404 12.03 30.23 -31.79
N PHE A 405 11.34 29.46 -30.96
CA PHE A 405 9.99 29.75 -30.49
C PHE A 405 10.01 30.16 -29.00
N PRO A 406 10.03 31.47 -28.67
CA PRO A 406 10.12 31.98 -27.30
C PRO A 406 8.72 32.19 -26.66
N TYR A 407 7.68 31.69 -27.28
CA TYR A 407 6.29 31.90 -26.89
C TYR A 407 5.71 30.66 -26.20
N GLY A 408 4.60 30.85 -25.47
CA GLY A 408 3.70 29.79 -25.06
C GLY A 408 2.55 29.62 -26.04
N ILE A 409 1.84 28.50 -25.95
CA ILE A 409 0.55 28.29 -26.58
C ILE A 409 -0.48 28.00 -25.52
N ARG A 410 -1.60 28.71 -25.55
CA ARG A 410 -2.73 28.55 -24.64
C ARG A 410 -3.96 28.13 -25.45
N GLN A 411 -4.60 27.05 -25.04
CA GLN A 411 -5.90 26.66 -25.55
C GLN A 411 -6.99 27.36 -24.71
N GLU A 412 -7.92 27.98 -25.39
CA GLU A 412 -9.00 28.74 -24.78
C GLU A 412 -10.14 27.81 -24.32
N PRO A 413 -11.05 28.26 -23.43
CA PRO A 413 -12.19 27.48 -22.99
C PRO A 413 -13.06 26.99 -24.13
N GLY A 414 -13.70 25.85 -23.94
CA GLY A 414 -14.64 25.31 -24.93
C GLY A 414 -14.68 23.79 -24.96
N PRO A 415 -15.61 23.20 -25.72
CA PRO A 415 -15.84 21.75 -25.73
C PRO A 415 -14.66 20.93 -26.27
N GLY A 416 -13.76 21.56 -27.02
CA GLY A 416 -12.54 20.94 -27.56
C GLY A 416 -11.30 21.15 -26.70
N ASN A 417 -11.42 21.84 -25.55
CA ASN A 417 -10.29 22.06 -24.65
C ASN A 417 -9.78 20.72 -24.06
N ALA A 418 -8.46 20.52 -24.04
CA ALA A 418 -7.86 19.29 -23.56
C ALA A 418 -8.17 18.98 -22.08
N LEU A 419 -8.41 20.03 -21.27
CA LEU A 419 -8.82 19.94 -19.87
C LEU A 419 -10.35 19.87 -19.70
N GLY A 420 -11.12 19.88 -20.80
CA GLY A 420 -12.57 19.83 -20.78
C GLY A 420 -13.20 21.04 -20.09
N ARG A 421 -14.24 20.81 -19.31
CA ARG A 421 -15.10 21.80 -18.66
C ARG A 421 -14.68 22.21 -17.26
N VAL A 422 -13.89 21.40 -16.58
CA VAL A 422 -13.44 21.63 -15.19
C VAL A 422 -12.09 21.01 -14.93
N LYS A 423 -11.29 21.65 -14.09
CA LYS A 423 -10.09 21.09 -13.47
C LYS A 423 -10.12 21.34 -11.96
N PHE A 424 -9.57 20.41 -11.19
CA PHE A 424 -9.49 20.42 -9.72
C PHE A 424 -8.03 20.50 -9.32
N ILE A 425 -7.69 21.47 -8.48
CA ILE A 425 -6.31 21.83 -8.20
C ILE A 425 -5.97 21.49 -6.75
N PHE A 426 -4.98 20.64 -6.63
CA PHE A 426 -4.18 20.38 -5.43
C PHE A 426 -2.74 20.77 -5.78
N PRO A 427 -2.20 21.86 -5.16
CA PRO A 427 -0.89 22.41 -5.54
C PRO A 427 0.24 21.46 -5.19
N ASN A 428 0.93 20.91 -6.19
CA ASN A 428 2.01 19.95 -6.02
C ASN A 428 3.18 20.23 -7.00
N PRO A 429 4.40 19.77 -6.67
CA PRO A 429 5.58 19.98 -7.51
C PRO A 429 5.57 19.17 -8.82
N TYR A 430 4.66 18.19 -8.96
CA TYR A 430 4.56 17.32 -10.14
C TYR A 430 3.63 17.87 -11.20
N PHE A 431 2.91 18.98 -10.93
CA PHE A 431 1.91 19.59 -11.83
C PHE A 431 0.79 18.62 -12.22
N VAL A 432 0.41 17.71 -11.34
CA VAL A 432 -0.68 16.76 -11.51
C VAL A 432 -1.96 17.37 -10.93
N TYR A 433 -3.08 17.17 -11.63
CA TYR A 433 -4.40 17.61 -11.19
C TYR A 433 -5.49 16.72 -11.83
N PHE A 434 -6.70 16.73 -11.26
CA PHE A 434 -7.84 16.10 -11.91
C PHE A 434 -8.47 17.08 -12.92
N HIS A 435 -8.95 16.53 -14.04
CA HIS A 435 -9.62 17.37 -15.03
C HIS A 435 -10.57 16.56 -15.91
N ASP A 436 -11.46 17.29 -16.57
CA ASP A 436 -12.30 16.77 -17.62
C ASP A 436 -11.50 16.47 -18.91
N THR A 437 -12.16 15.89 -19.91
CA THR A 437 -11.54 15.60 -21.21
C THR A 437 -12.59 15.52 -22.31
N PRO A 438 -12.30 15.97 -23.54
CA PRO A 438 -13.14 15.72 -24.70
C PRO A 438 -13.08 14.25 -25.16
N SER A 439 -12.08 13.46 -24.72
CA SER A 439 -11.88 12.07 -25.14
C SER A 439 -12.71 11.09 -24.28
N LYS A 440 -14.01 11.33 -24.14
CA LYS A 440 -14.93 10.56 -23.29
C LYS A 440 -15.01 9.07 -23.66
N GLY A 441 -14.93 8.72 -24.95
CA GLY A 441 -15.00 7.32 -25.41
C GLY A 441 -13.88 6.42 -24.86
N LEU A 442 -12.77 6.98 -24.37
CA LEU A 442 -11.68 6.21 -23.79
C LEU A 442 -12.01 5.66 -22.38
N PHE A 443 -13.01 6.21 -21.70
CA PHE A 443 -13.46 5.65 -20.41
C PHE A 443 -14.09 4.27 -20.54
N GLY A 444 -14.60 3.90 -21.73
CA GLY A 444 -15.14 2.58 -22.02
C GLY A 444 -14.07 1.49 -22.20
N ARG A 445 -12.77 1.83 -22.21
CA ARG A 445 -11.70 0.86 -22.32
C ARG A 445 -11.39 0.23 -20.95
N SER A 446 -10.97 -1.03 -20.93
CA SER A 446 -10.49 -1.71 -19.72
C SER A 446 -9.17 -1.09 -19.24
N ALA A 447 -8.16 -0.98 -20.10
CA ALA A 447 -6.91 -0.26 -19.79
C ALA A 447 -7.06 1.24 -20.12
N ARG A 448 -6.78 2.10 -19.15
CA ARG A 448 -6.99 3.55 -19.28
C ARG A 448 -5.76 4.42 -18.99
N ALA A 449 -4.57 3.90 -19.30
CA ALA A 449 -3.29 4.63 -19.19
C ALA A 449 -3.00 5.45 -20.47
N PHE A 450 -3.59 6.64 -20.60
CA PHE A 450 -3.56 7.44 -21.82
C PHE A 450 -3.01 8.85 -21.66
N SER A 451 -2.92 9.38 -20.43
CA SER A 451 -2.53 10.78 -20.17
C SER A 451 -0.99 10.98 -20.14
N HIS A 452 -0.58 12.21 -19.91
CA HIS A 452 0.82 12.60 -19.66
C HIS A 452 1.12 12.77 -18.16
N GLY A 453 0.39 12.05 -17.28
CA GLY A 453 0.56 12.09 -15.84
C GLY A 453 -0.67 12.62 -15.10
N CYS A 454 -1.37 13.64 -15.60
CA CYS A 454 -2.61 14.14 -15.02
C CYS A 454 -3.74 13.10 -15.09
N ILE A 455 -4.73 13.25 -14.22
CA ILE A 455 -5.85 12.31 -14.09
C ILE A 455 -7.09 12.89 -14.75
N ARG A 456 -7.58 12.23 -15.81
CA ARG A 456 -8.84 12.59 -16.46
C ARG A 456 -9.99 11.87 -15.78
N THR A 457 -11.01 12.62 -15.39
CA THR A 457 -12.17 12.13 -14.64
C THR A 457 -13.39 12.01 -15.54
N GLU A 458 -14.16 10.92 -15.44
CA GLU A 458 -15.31 10.68 -16.31
C GLU A 458 -16.45 11.54 -15.82
N ASN A 459 -17.06 11.70 -14.91
CA ASN A 459 -18.19 12.54 -14.54
C ASN A 459 -17.75 13.74 -13.67
N PRO A 460 -16.91 14.64 -14.19
CA PRO A 460 -16.22 15.62 -13.35
C PRO A 460 -17.16 16.71 -12.80
N LEU A 461 -18.29 16.99 -13.48
CA LEU A 461 -19.26 17.96 -12.95
C LEU A 461 -20.06 17.41 -11.78
N ASP A 462 -20.20 16.07 -11.69
CA ASP A 462 -20.81 15.45 -10.52
C ASP A 462 -19.85 15.56 -9.31
N LEU A 463 -18.54 15.33 -9.54
CA LEU A 463 -17.53 15.58 -8.50
C LEU A 463 -17.53 17.06 -8.06
N ALA A 464 -17.62 18.02 -9.02
CA ALA A 464 -17.70 19.43 -8.68
C ALA A 464 -18.93 19.76 -7.82
N ALA A 465 -20.08 19.16 -8.12
CA ALA A 465 -21.30 19.35 -7.35
C ALA A 465 -21.17 18.79 -5.93
N LEU A 466 -20.57 17.60 -5.77
CA LEU A 466 -20.32 16.98 -4.46
C LEU A 466 -19.31 17.78 -3.61
N LEU A 467 -18.29 18.35 -4.23
CA LEU A 467 -17.30 19.18 -3.53
C LEU A 467 -17.81 20.57 -3.13
N LEU A 468 -18.87 21.02 -3.75
CA LEU A 468 -19.46 22.35 -3.51
C LEU A 468 -20.86 22.27 -2.87
N GLU A 469 -21.30 21.08 -2.42
CA GLU A 469 -22.67 20.89 -1.91
C GLU A 469 -23.00 21.78 -0.71
N ASP A 470 -22.03 22.02 0.17
CA ASP A 470 -22.17 22.86 1.36
C ASP A 470 -21.87 24.35 1.08
N LYS A 471 -21.40 24.67 -0.13
CA LYS A 471 -21.03 26.04 -0.47
C LYS A 471 -22.23 26.84 -0.95
N GLU A 472 -22.58 27.90 -0.22
CA GLU A 472 -23.73 28.76 -0.52
C GLU A 472 -23.72 29.26 -1.97
N GLY A 473 -24.82 29.03 -2.67
CA GLY A 473 -25.04 29.48 -4.04
C GLY A 473 -24.34 28.63 -5.11
N TRP A 474 -23.81 27.44 -4.78
CA TRP A 474 -23.12 26.54 -5.71
C TRP A 474 -23.80 25.17 -5.79
N ASP A 475 -25.02 25.14 -6.29
CA ASP A 475 -25.70 23.91 -6.68
C ASP A 475 -25.31 23.47 -8.12
N ARG A 476 -25.78 22.29 -8.52
CA ARG A 476 -25.54 21.75 -9.86
C ARG A 476 -26.04 22.70 -10.97
N ALA A 477 -27.17 23.34 -10.80
CA ALA A 477 -27.73 24.27 -11.78
C ALA A 477 -26.84 25.52 -11.98
N ARG A 478 -26.24 26.00 -10.89
CA ARG A 478 -25.28 27.10 -10.95
C ARG A 478 -24.00 26.68 -11.67
N ILE A 479 -23.47 25.48 -11.38
CA ILE A 479 -22.30 24.92 -12.05
C ILE A 479 -22.57 24.84 -13.56
N ASP A 480 -23.67 24.23 -13.98
CA ASP A 480 -24.03 24.06 -15.37
C ASP A 480 -24.18 25.44 -16.09
N LYS A 481 -24.79 26.42 -15.43
CA LYS A 481 -24.92 27.79 -15.95
C LYS A 481 -23.56 28.47 -16.17
N VAL A 482 -22.62 28.28 -15.25
CA VAL A 482 -21.23 28.79 -15.38
C VAL A 482 -20.53 28.10 -16.54
N VAL A 483 -20.64 26.76 -16.60
CA VAL A 483 -20.06 25.98 -17.70
C VAL A 483 -20.57 26.41 -19.05
N ASP A 484 -21.88 26.64 -19.19
CA ASP A 484 -22.51 27.09 -20.45
C ASP A 484 -22.12 28.52 -20.85
N SER A 485 -21.71 29.35 -19.87
CA SER A 485 -21.23 30.71 -20.16
C SER A 485 -19.88 30.73 -20.88
N ALA A 486 -19.16 29.63 -20.94
CA ALA A 486 -17.77 29.49 -21.40
C ALA A 486 -16.77 30.46 -20.75
N LYS A 487 -17.13 31.12 -19.64
CA LYS A 487 -16.25 32.02 -18.90
C LYS A 487 -15.47 31.23 -17.88
N MET A 488 -14.15 31.39 -17.89
CA MET A 488 -13.28 30.82 -16.85
C MET A 488 -13.69 31.35 -15.48
N THR A 489 -13.98 30.46 -14.55
CA THR A 489 -14.41 30.78 -13.18
C THR A 489 -13.69 29.90 -12.19
N THR A 490 -12.96 30.50 -11.25
CA THR A 490 -12.31 29.79 -10.14
C THR A 490 -13.25 29.77 -8.94
N VAL A 491 -13.36 28.61 -8.30
CA VAL A 491 -14.17 28.40 -7.10
C VAL A 491 -13.28 27.74 -6.05
N THR A 492 -13.00 28.44 -4.97
CA THR A 492 -12.24 27.91 -3.83
C THR A 492 -13.16 27.04 -2.98
N LEU A 493 -12.68 25.91 -2.51
CA LEU A 493 -13.36 25.07 -1.52
C LEU A 493 -13.34 25.78 -0.16
N ASP A 494 -14.39 25.63 0.63
CA ASP A 494 -14.46 26.23 1.97
C ASP A 494 -13.50 25.50 2.92
N GLU A 495 -13.42 24.16 2.80
CA GLU A 495 -12.44 23.31 3.46
C GLU A 495 -11.61 22.57 2.38
N PRO A 496 -10.28 22.50 2.52
CA PRO A 496 -9.45 21.69 1.63
C PRO A 496 -9.85 20.21 1.69
N MET A 497 -9.85 19.55 0.54
CA MET A 497 -10.17 18.12 0.43
C MET A 497 -8.88 17.32 0.26
N THR A 498 -8.58 16.43 1.21
CA THR A 498 -7.43 15.54 1.11
C THR A 498 -7.55 14.61 -0.10
N VAL A 499 -6.50 14.54 -0.89
CA VAL A 499 -6.41 13.72 -2.10
C VAL A 499 -5.23 12.78 -2.00
N PHE A 500 -5.50 11.48 -2.13
CA PHE A 500 -4.50 10.43 -2.24
C PHE A 500 -4.44 9.91 -3.68
N LEU A 501 -3.27 9.94 -4.29
CA LEU A 501 -2.99 9.22 -5.53
C LEU A 501 -2.26 7.94 -5.15
N LEU A 502 -2.92 6.80 -5.30
CA LEU A 502 -2.44 5.52 -4.78
C LEU A 502 -2.33 4.45 -5.86
N TYR A 503 -1.55 3.42 -5.57
CA TYR A 503 -1.26 2.36 -6.51
C TYR A 503 -1.25 1.01 -5.79
N TRP A 504 -2.19 0.14 -6.10
CA TRP A 504 -2.21 -1.25 -5.64
C TRP A 504 -2.77 -2.18 -6.71
N THR A 505 -2.27 -3.41 -6.73
CA THR A 505 -2.54 -4.40 -7.77
C THR A 505 -3.45 -5.53 -7.31
N ALA A 506 -3.76 -5.61 -6.02
CA ALA A 506 -4.76 -6.49 -5.44
C ALA A 506 -5.66 -5.74 -4.48
N GLU A 507 -6.96 -6.02 -4.53
CA GLU A 507 -7.99 -5.45 -3.66
C GLU A 507 -9.05 -6.50 -3.33
N VAL A 508 -9.62 -6.43 -2.13
CA VAL A 508 -10.73 -7.29 -1.71
C VAL A 508 -11.93 -6.44 -1.34
N ASP A 509 -13.06 -6.67 -2.00
CA ASP A 509 -14.30 -5.94 -1.76
C ASP A 509 -15.02 -6.35 -0.44
N ALA A 510 -16.18 -5.76 -0.18
CA ALA A 510 -16.96 -6.03 1.02
C ALA A 510 -17.46 -7.48 1.09
N ASP A 511 -17.67 -8.11 -0.05
CA ASP A 511 -18.14 -9.52 -0.16
C ASP A 511 -16.98 -10.53 -0.04
N GLY A 512 -15.74 -10.05 0.12
CA GLY A 512 -14.54 -10.89 0.22
C GLY A 512 -14.02 -11.39 -1.13
N ILE A 513 -14.48 -10.80 -2.22
CA ILE A 513 -14.05 -11.13 -3.59
C ILE A 513 -12.78 -10.35 -3.90
N ILE A 514 -11.71 -11.08 -4.23
CA ILE A 514 -10.45 -10.48 -4.62
C ILE A 514 -10.45 -10.08 -6.10
N SER A 515 -9.94 -8.90 -6.38
CA SER A 515 -9.68 -8.37 -7.71
C SER A 515 -8.19 -8.16 -7.92
N PHE A 516 -7.68 -8.51 -9.10
CA PHE A 516 -6.29 -8.32 -9.48
C PHE A 516 -6.19 -7.37 -10.67
N ARG A 517 -5.22 -6.48 -10.62
CA ARG A 517 -4.95 -5.47 -11.64
C ARG A 517 -3.59 -5.71 -12.29
N GLU A 518 -3.43 -5.25 -13.51
CA GLU A 518 -2.14 -5.23 -14.17
C GLU A 518 -1.21 -4.21 -13.46
N ASP A 519 0.04 -4.61 -13.23
CA ASP A 519 1.08 -3.70 -12.71
C ASP A 519 1.62 -2.82 -13.85
N ILE A 520 0.79 -1.86 -14.29
CA ILE A 520 1.04 -1.02 -15.47
C ILE A 520 2.31 -0.16 -15.39
N TYR A 521 2.90 0.00 -14.20
CA TYR A 521 4.11 0.80 -13.96
C TYR A 521 5.29 -0.03 -13.43
N ASN A 522 5.15 -1.36 -13.35
CA ASN A 522 6.17 -2.28 -12.83
C ASN A 522 6.67 -1.89 -11.43
N ARG A 523 5.75 -1.60 -10.52
CA ARG A 523 6.07 -1.16 -9.14
C ARG A 523 6.08 -2.29 -8.12
N ASP A 524 5.44 -3.43 -8.41
CA ASP A 524 5.36 -4.56 -7.47
C ASP A 524 6.71 -5.26 -7.30
N GLY A 525 7.46 -5.44 -8.38
CA GLY A 525 8.72 -6.18 -8.35
C GLY A 525 9.70 -5.67 -7.30
N LYS A 526 9.92 -4.36 -7.22
CA LYS A 526 10.82 -3.74 -6.22
C LYS A 526 10.35 -3.99 -4.77
N ILE A 527 9.04 -3.97 -4.54
CA ILE A 527 8.48 -4.25 -3.21
C ILE A 527 8.73 -5.72 -2.86
N ILE A 528 8.48 -6.64 -3.79
CA ILE A 528 8.69 -8.07 -3.54
C ILE A 528 10.17 -8.39 -3.33
N ASP A 529 11.06 -7.79 -4.10
CA ASP A 529 12.50 -7.93 -3.91
C ASP A 529 12.91 -7.49 -2.50
N GLY A 530 12.41 -6.34 -2.03
CA GLY A 530 12.67 -5.84 -0.69
C GLY A 530 12.02 -6.69 0.42
N LEU A 531 10.77 -7.16 0.22
CA LEU A 531 10.11 -8.05 1.19
C LEU A 531 10.83 -9.40 1.34
N ASN A 532 11.53 -9.86 0.32
CA ASN A 532 12.30 -11.09 0.30
C ASN A 532 13.78 -10.89 0.71
N ALA A 533 14.27 -9.65 0.76
CA ALA A 533 15.60 -9.33 1.27
C ALA A 533 15.66 -9.52 2.79
N PRO A 534 16.85 -9.72 3.38
CA PRO A 534 17.03 -9.70 4.83
C PRO A 534 16.45 -8.41 5.45
N PHE A 535 16.03 -8.50 6.72
CA PHE A 535 15.52 -7.34 7.42
C PHE A 535 16.64 -6.32 7.63
N ASP A 536 16.45 -5.15 7.07
CA ASP A 536 17.30 -3.97 7.30
C ASP A 536 16.45 -2.90 7.99
N PHE A 537 16.87 -2.49 9.19
CA PHE A 537 16.14 -1.54 10.01
C PHE A 537 16.82 -0.18 9.92
N GLU A 538 16.38 0.62 8.97
CA GLU A 538 16.63 2.05 9.03
C GLU A 538 15.52 2.71 9.86
N ALA A 539 15.89 3.15 11.06
CA ALA A 539 14.96 3.87 11.92
C ALA A 539 14.52 5.17 11.21
N PRO A 540 13.21 5.53 11.25
CA PRO A 540 12.75 6.79 10.70
C PRO A 540 13.58 7.96 11.20
N ASP A 541 13.88 8.93 10.34
CA ASP A 541 14.68 10.13 10.69
C ASP A 541 14.10 10.91 11.88
N LYS A 542 12.81 10.78 12.11
CA LYS A 542 12.10 11.40 13.24
C LYS A 542 11.61 10.32 14.22
N LEU A 543 12.53 9.85 15.05
CA LEU A 543 12.17 9.08 16.23
C LEU A 543 11.49 9.97 17.28
N PRO A 544 10.55 9.40 18.09
CA PRO A 544 10.06 10.08 19.29
C PRO A 544 11.20 10.61 20.13
N ALA A 545 10.98 11.73 20.84
CA ALA A 545 12.02 12.37 21.67
C ALA A 545 12.65 11.40 22.70
N SER A 546 11.90 10.38 23.14
CA SER A 546 12.35 9.30 24.02
C SER A 546 13.34 8.31 23.39
N LEU A 547 13.46 8.30 22.05
CA LEU A 547 14.36 7.43 21.29
C LEU A 547 15.48 8.21 20.57
N ARG A 548 15.54 9.55 20.74
CA ARG A 548 16.62 10.40 20.24
C ARG A 548 17.72 10.47 21.25
#